data_7e47feed438d65afe03fc9aa66cb4fb1
#
_entry.id   7e47feed438d65afe03fc9aa66cb4fb1
#
_cell.length_a   1.000
_cell.length_b   1.000
_cell.length_c   1.000
_cell.angle_alpha   90.00
_cell.angle_beta   90.00
_cell.angle_gamma   90.00
#
_symmetry.space_group_name_H-M   'P 1'
#
loop_
_entity.id
_entity.type
_entity.pdbx_description
1 polymer ?
#
loop_
_entity_poly.entity_id
_entity_poly.type
_entity_poly.pdbx_seq_one_letter_code
_entity_poly.pdbx_strand_id
1 'polypeptide(L)'
;MSKASISKSKTQPHTTGHKSRVCRTCNIRKDINRFEITKGYRARQCRSCRQAGKRKRMSESPYAYTNNLYAQLSHRRKKTHDFNIDKEYLHKLYDHQKGLCLYTGIAMTHIKDGTGYHLQNISIDRIDNNQGYVEGNIALVCLACNMMKYTMELKDLVKWCKLIAKHNED
;
A
#
# COMPACT_ATOMS: atom_id res chain seq x y z
N MET A 1 3.27 44.72 -65.63
CA MET A 1 4.41 44.39 -64.74
C MET A 1 3.86 44.34 -63.33
N SER A 2 3.48 43.14 -62.89
CA SER A 2 2.89 42.94 -61.57
C SER A 2 3.94 42.31 -60.62
N LYS A 3 4.17 43.02 -59.53
CA LYS A 3 5.10 42.51 -58.46
C LYS A 3 4.36 41.56 -57.51
N ALA A 4 4.75 40.30 -57.46
CA ALA A 4 4.27 39.37 -56.51
C ALA A 4 4.96 39.59 -55.13
N SER A 5 4.17 39.86 -54.12
CA SER A 5 4.65 39.94 -52.72
C SER A 5 4.65 38.56 -52.06
N ILE A 6 5.83 38.08 -51.68
CA ILE A 6 6.03 36.82 -50.95
C ILE A 6 5.80 37.12 -49.49
N SER A 7 4.70 36.57 -48.92
CA SER A 7 4.45 36.57 -47.48
C SER A 7 5.29 35.53 -46.81
N LYS A 8 6.25 35.94 -45.97
CA LYS A 8 7.01 35.07 -45.10
C LYS A 8 6.15 34.67 -43.90
N SER A 9 5.67 33.43 -43.86
CA SER A 9 5.07 32.84 -42.65
C SER A 9 6.15 32.62 -41.59
N LYS A 10 6.10 33.39 -40.51
CA LYS A 10 6.92 33.14 -39.31
C LYS A 10 6.31 31.97 -38.54
N THR A 11 6.78 30.78 -38.79
CA THR A 11 6.60 29.66 -37.87
C THR A 11 7.44 29.91 -36.62
N GLN A 12 6.79 30.30 -35.53
CA GLN A 12 7.45 30.34 -34.23
C GLN A 12 7.64 28.91 -33.74
N PRO A 13 8.82 28.53 -33.23
CA PRO A 13 9.00 27.23 -32.60
C PRO A 13 8.21 27.21 -31.30
N HIS A 14 7.22 26.31 -31.18
CA HIS A 14 6.59 25.97 -29.92
C HIS A 14 7.63 25.30 -29.02
N THR A 15 8.41 26.07 -28.29
CA THR A 15 9.17 25.57 -27.13
C THR A 15 8.17 25.27 -26.04
N THR A 16 7.69 24.04 -26.00
CA THR A 16 7.05 23.47 -24.81
C THR A 16 8.11 23.42 -23.71
N GLY A 17 8.23 24.52 -22.96
CA GLY A 17 9.18 24.64 -21.88
C GLY A 17 8.85 23.57 -20.82
N HIS A 18 9.54 22.44 -20.84
CA HIS A 18 9.45 21.39 -19.83
C HIS A 18 9.79 21.99 -18.47
N LYS A 19 8.76 22.30 -17.69
CA LYS A 19 8.94 22.79 -16.31
C LYS A 19 9.62 21.72 -15.49
N SER A 20 10.78 22.01 -14.93
CA SER A 20 11.57 21.11 -14.09
C SER A 20 11.83 21.70 -12.72
N ARG A 21 12.12 20.86 -11.73
CA ARG A 21 12.44 21.27 -10.35
C ARG A 21 13.50 20.36 -9.76
N VAL A 22 14.36 20.89 -8.87
CA VAL A 22 15.30 20.11 -8.09
C VAL A 22 14.57 19.52 -6.87
N CYS A 23 14.70 18.22 -6.66
CA CYS A 23 14.15 17.54 -5.50
C CYS A 23 14.99 17.84 -4.26
N ARG A 24 14.36 18.29 -3.17
CA ARG A 24 15.06 18.62 -1.90
C ARG A 24 15.77 17.41 -1.26
N THR A 25 15.36 16.18 -1.58
CA THR A 25 15.87 14.96 -0.94
C THR A 25 17.01 14.32 -1.71
N CYS A 26 16.87 14.14 -3.03
CA CYS A 26 17.90 13.50 -3.85
C CYS A 26 18.76 14.49 -4.65
N ASN A 27 18.49 15.79 -4.55
CA ASN A 27 19.13 16.90 -5.27
C ASN A 27 19.19 16.75 -6.81
N ILE A 28 18.34 15.87 -7.37
CA ILE A 28 18.25 15.64 -8.82
C ILE A 28 17.18 16.55 -9.40
N ARG A 29 17.51 17.24 -10.52
CA ARG A 29 16.54 17.97 -11.32
C ARG A 29 15.63 16.98 -12.06
N LYS A 30 14.33 17.12 -11.92
CA LYS A 30 13.32 16.23 -12.51
C LYS A 30 12.18 17.06 -13.12
N ASP A 31 11.48 16.47 -14.08
CA ASP A 31 10.25 17.02 -14.62
C ASP A 31 9.27 17.39 -13.50
N ILE A 32 8.56 18.50 -13.66
CA ILE A 32 7.64 19.02 -12.62
C ILE A 32 6.52 18.03 -12.30
N ASN A 33 6.14 17.16 -13.23
CA ASN A 33 5.12 16.12 -13.04
C ASN A 33 5.56 14.98 -12.11
N ARG A 34 6.87 14.89 -11.80
CA ARG A 34 7.40 13.98 -10.78
C ARG A 34 7.17 14.46 -9.34
N PHE A 35 6.55 15.62 -9.17
CA PHE A 35 6.22 16.21 -7.87
C PHE A 35 4.71 16.28 -7.71
N GLU A 36 4.20 15.75 -6.60
CA GLU A 36 2.77 15.79 -6.29
C GLU A 36 2.29 17.21 -6.01
N ILE A 37 1.01 17.46 -6.31
CA ILE A 37 0.31 18.66 -5.87
C ILE A 37 -0.46 18.30 -4.60
N THR A 38 -0.22 19.02 -3.52
CA THR A 38 -0.93 18.84 -2.25
C THR A 38 -1.44 20.20 -1.78
N LYS A 39 -2.74 20.33 -1.55
CA LYS A 39 -3.37 21.59 -1.14
C LYS A 39 -3.04 22.77 -2.08
N GLY A 40 -3.04 22.53 -3.40
CA GLY A 40 -2.72 23.55 -4.41
C GLY A 40 -1.23 23.83 -4.63
N TYR A 41 -0.33 23.27 -3.81
CA TYR A 41 1.11 23.49 -3.92
C TYR A 41 1.85 22.24 -4.37
N ARG A 42 2.86 22.40 -5.23
CA ARG A 42 3.75 21.29 -5.60
C ARG A 42 4.72 20.95 -4.48
N ALA A 43 4.80 19.67 -4.17
CA ALA A 43 5.71 19.15 -3.15
C ALA A 43 7.16 19.50 -3.45
N ARG A 44 7.98 19.70 -2.40
CA ARG A 44 9.43 19.94 -2.52
C ARG A 44 10.23 18.66 -2.78
N GLN A 45 9.63 17.50 -2.51
CA GLN A 45 10.20 16.17 -2.74
C GLN A 45 9.55 15.53 -3.95
N CYS A 46 10.33 14.83 -4.79
CA CYS A 46 9.78 14.03 -5.87
C CYS A 46 9.04 12.79 -5.33
N ARG A 47 8.11 12.25 -6.13
CA ARG A 47 7.28 11.08 -5.75
C ARG A 47 8.12 9.90 -5.26
N SER A 48 9.22 9.55 -5.94
CA SER A 48 10.07 8.44 -5.54
C SER A 48 10.71 8.64 -4.16
N CYS A 49 11.25 9.82 -3.86
CA CYS A 49 11.80 10.13 -2.54
C CYS A 49 10.73 10.13 -1.45
N ARG A 50 9.54 10.65 -1.75
CA ARG A 50 8.41 10.65 -0.81
C ARG A 50 7.93 9.23 -0.52
N GLN A 51 7.84 8.38 -1.54
CA GLN A 51 7.48 6.96 -1.38
C GLN A 51 8.55 6.20 -0.60
N ALA A 52 9.83 6.42 -0.90
CA ALA A 52 10.94 5.82 -0.15
C ALA A 52 10.88 6.19 1.34
N GLY A 53 10.69 7.48 1.65
CA GLY A 53 10.52 7.93 3.03
C GLY A 53 9.28 7.33 3.72
N LYS A 54 8.17 7.16 2.99
CA LYS A 54 6.98 6.49 3.52
C LYS A 54 7.28 5.01 3.82
N ARG A 55 7.91 4.28 2.89
CA ARG A 55 8.30 2.87 3.09
C ARG A 55 9.20 2.70 4.30
N LYS A 56 10.24 3.54 4.42
CA LYS A 56 11.14 3.52 5.58
C LYS A 56 10.37 3.62 6.88
N ARG A 57 9.53 4.66 7.06
CA ARG A 57 8.71 4.84 8.27
C ARG A 57 7.80 3.65 8.57
N MET A 58 7.23 3.03 7.54
CA MET A 58 6.37 1.85 7.73
C MET A 58 7.14 0.63 8.22
N SER A 59 8.42 0.50 7.84
CA SER A 59 9.29 -0.59 8.27
C SER A 59 9.98 -0.33 9.63
N GLU A 60 9.80 0.86 10.23
CA GLU A 60 10.42 1.21 11.52
C GLU A 60 9.77 0.46 12.70
N SER A 61 8.48 0.15 12.62
CA SER A 61 7.79 -0.58 13.67
C SER A 61 6.51 -1.26 13.15
N PRO A 62 6.05 -2.35 13.81
CA PRO A 62 4.79 -3.00 13.47
C PRO A 62 3.60 -2.04 13.62
N TYR A 63 3.63 -1.12 14.58
CA TYR A 63 2.57 -0.13 14.78
C TYR A 63 2.50 0.89 13.64
N ALA A 64 3.63 1.36 13.12
CA ALA A 64 3.66 2.24 11.95
C ALA A 64 3.12 1.51 10.70
N TYR A 65 3.42 0.22 10.59
CA TYR A 65 2.93 -0.63 9.52
C TYR A 65 1.41 -0.84 9.61
N THR A 66 0.89 -1.25 10.77
CA THR A 66 -0.55 -1.46 11.01
C THR A 66 -1.35 -0.16 10.87
N ASN A 67 -0.82 0.98 11.29
CA ASN A 67 -1.43 2.29 11.03
C ASN A 67 -1.63 2.58 9.54
N ASN A 68 -0.67 2.16 8.70
CA ASN A 68 -0.84 2.31 7.26
C ASN A 68 -1.85 1.30 6.69
N LEU A 69 -1.90 0.06 7.19
CA LEU A 69 -2.92 -0.92 6.82
C LEU A 69 -4.31 -0.38 7.17
N TYR A 70 -4.49 0.12 8.39
CA TYR A 70 -5.73 0.76 8.83
C TYR A 70 -6.16 1.89 7.89
N ALA A 71 -5.25 2.82 7.57
CA ALA A 71 -5.56 3.94 6.68
C ALA A 71 -6.01 3.50 5.28
N GLN A 72 -5.39 2.45 4.73
CA GLN A 72 -5.79 1.89 3.44
C GLN A 72 -7.14 1.17 3.53
N LEU A 73 -7.34 0.42 4.61
CA LEU A 73 -8.56 -0.34 4.85
C LEU A 73 -9.77 0.58 5.06
N SER A 74 -9.66 1.56 5.96
CA SER A 74 -10.72 2.52 6.25
C SER A 74 -11.13 3.32 5.02
N HIS A 75 -10.16 3.75 4.20
CA HIS A 75 -10.45 4.45 2.95
C HIS A 75 -11.25 3.60 1.96
N ARG A 76 -10.98 2.29 1.89
CA ARG A 76 -11.61 1.38 0.91
C ARG A 76 -12.92 0.76 1.39
N ARG A 77 -13.05 0.49 2.69
CA ARG A 77 -14.09 -0.38 3.24
C ARG A 77 -15.12 0.32 4.12
N LYS A 78 -14.81 1.48 4.73
CA LYS A 78 -15.73 2.18 5.64
C LYS A 78 -17.08 2.53 5.02
N LYS A 79 -17.18 2.63 3.70
CA LYS A 79 -18.44 2.93 3.01
C LYS A 79 -19.24 1.68 2.63
N THR A 80 -18.64 0.49 2.65
CA THR A 80 -19.21 -0.75 2.09
C THR A 80 -19.39 -1.86 3.12
N HIS A 81 -18.86 -1.68 4.33
CA HIS A 81 -18.91 -2.65 5.42
C HIS A 81 -19.12 -1.92 6.74
N ASP A 82 -19.68 -2.60 7.73
CA ASP A 82 -19.63 -2.16 9.10
C ASP A 82 -18.17 -2.00 9.51
N PHE A 83 -17.83 -0.85 10.11
CA PHE A 83 -16.46 -0.47 10.38
C PHE A 83 -16.36 0.32 11.68
N ASN A 84 -15.97 -0.37 12.76
CA ASN A 84 -15.85 0.27 14.08
C ASN A 84 -14.48 0.02 14.76
N ILE A 85 -13.50 -0.53 14.03
CA ILE A 85 -12.14 -0.64 14.55
C ILE A 85 -11.38 0.68 14.37
N ASP A 86 -10.36 0.87 15.20
CA ASP A 86 -9.42 1.98 15.11
C ASP A 86 -7.95 1.49 15.13
N LYS A 87 -7.00 2.41 15.22
CA LYS A 87 -5.57 2.07 15.21
C LYS A 87 -5.16 1.44 16.53
N GLU A 88 -5.69 1.94 17.62
CA GLU A 88 -5.42 1.50 18.98
C GLU A 88 -5.89 0.04 19.16
N TYR A 89 -7.05 -0.30 18.60
CA TYR A 89 -7.52 -1.68 18.56
C TYR A 89 -6.52 -2.60 17.85
N LEU A 90 -6.01 -2.19 16.68
CA LEU A 90 -5.04 -2.99 15.94
C LEU A 90 -3.70 -3.12 16.68
N HIS A 91 -3.27 -2.11 17.42
CA HIS A 91 -2.05 -2.19 18.26
C HIS A 91 -2.26 -3.19 19.41
N LYS A 92 -3.36 -3.07 20.15
CA LYS A 92 -3.72 -4.01 21.22
C LYS A 92 -3.82 -5.45 20.70
N LEU A 93 -4.40 -5.63 19.52
CA LEU A 93 -4.51 -6.93 18.88
C LEU A 93 -3.13 -7.53 18.54
N TYR A 94 -2.22 -6.70 18.00
CA TYR A 94 -0.84 -7.11 17.71
C TYR A 94 -0.11 -7.55 18.98
N ASP A 95 -0.24 -6.80 20.07
CA ASP A 95 0.38 -7.09 21.35
C ASP A 95 -0.23 -8.36 21.97
N HIS A 96 -1.57 -8.50 21.93
CA HIS A 96 -2.27 -9.69 22.40
C HIS A 96 -1.81 -10.96 21.64
N GLN A 97 -1.65 -10.85 20.31
CA GLN A 97 -1.12 -11.93 19.48
C GLN A 97 0.40 -12.09 19.61
N LYS A 98 1.10 -11.27 20.41
CA LYS A 98 2.57 -11.27 20.59
C LYS A 98 3.33 -11.17 19.26
N GLY A 99 2.76 -10.45 18.27
CA GLY A 99 3.31 -10.34 16.93
C GLY A 99 3.24 -11.61 16.09
N LEU A 100 2.51 -12.63 16.54
CA LEU A 100 2.38 -13.93 15.86
C LEU A 100 1.12 -13.92 14.97
N CYS A 101 1.22 -14.62 13.84
CA CYS A 101 0.08 -14.87 12.96
C CYS A 101 -0.95 -15.75 13.67
N LEU A 102 -2.21 -15.31 13.75
CA LEU A 102 -3.26 -16.07 14.42
C LEU A 102 -3.45 -17.49 13.86
N TYR A 103 -3.22 -17.69 12.56
CA TYR A 103 -3.50 -18.97 11.89
C TYR A 103 -2.33 -19.95 11.89
N THR A 104 -1.09 -19.46 11.92
CA THR A 104 0.10 -20.31 11.81
C THR A 104 1.04 -20.26 13.02
N GLY A 105 0.85 -19.28 13.90
CA GLY A 105 1.75 -19.08 15.05
C GLY A 105 3.15 -18.53 14.69
N ILE A 106 3.47 -18.30 13.41
CA ILE A 106 4.78 -17.77 13.03
C ILE A 106 4.85 -16.26 13.26
N ALA A 107 6.05 -15.75 13.52
CA ALA A 107 6.27 -14.32 13.70
C ALA A 107 5.97 -13.56 12.41
N MET A 108 5.16 -12.49 12.53
CA MET A 108 4.85 -11.62 11.40
C MET A 108 5.93 -10.56 11.20
N THR A 109 6.17 -10.18 9.95
CA THR A 109 7.08 -9.10 9.57
C THR A 109 6.32 -7.84 9.15
N HIS A 110 7.05 -6.72 9.01
CA HIS A 110 6.50 -5.44 8.57
C HIS A 110 7.43 -4.75 7.54
N ILE A 111 8.00 -5.55 6.65
CA ILE A 111 8.96 -5.10 5.64
C ILE A 111 8.25 -4.34 4.53
N LYS A 112 8.77 -3.16 4.18
CA LYS A 112 8.26 -2.33 3.08
C LYS A 112 9.44 -1.68 2.34
N ASP A 113 10.18 -2.49 1.61
CA ASP A 113 11.38 -2.07 0.86
C ASP A 113 11.09 -1.69 -0.61
N GLY A 114 9.97 -2.15 -1.14
CA GLY A 114 9.56 -1.90 -2.53
C GLY A 114 9.89 -3.03 -3.50
N THR A 115 10.37 -4.18 -2.98
CA THR A 115 10.69 -5.36 -3.81
C THR A 115 9.50 -6.26 -4.08
N GLY A 116 8.31 -5.92 -3.55
CA GLY A 116 7.08 -6.68 -3.78
C GLY A 116 6.35 -7.08 -2.51
N TYR A 117 5.76 -8.28 -2.54
CA TYR A 117 5.03 -8.84 -1.40
C TYR A 117 5.96 -9.67 -0.53
N HIS A 118 5.99 -9.33 0.77
CA HIS A 118 6.61 -10.16 1.80
C HIS A 118 5.50 -10.99 2.44
N LEU A 119 5.46 -12.29 2.17
CA LEU A 119 4.35 -13.18 2.53
C LEU A 119 4.11 -13.30 4.04
N GLN A 120 5.14 -13.07 4.86
CA GLN A 120 5.03 -13.04 6.32
C GLN A 120 4.59 -11.67 6.88
N ASN A 121 4.43 -10.65 6.04
CA ASN A 121 4.00 -9.34 6.52
C ASN A 121 2.61 -9.40 7.16
N ILE A 122 2.42 -8.54 8.16
CA ILE A 122 1.13 -8.33 8.83
C ILE A 122 0.06 -8.01 7.80
N SER A 123 -1.06 -8.70 7.89
CA SER A 123 -2.28 -8.43 7.14
C SER A 123 -3.48 -8.46 8.07
N ILE A 124 -4.52 -7.67 7.75
CA ILE A 124 -5.77 -7.63 8.52
C ILE A 124 -6.76 -8.54 7.80
N ASP A 125 -7.23 -9.56 8.49
CA ASP A 125 -8.25 -10.50 8.01
C ASP A 125 -9.52 -10.40 8.84
N ARG A 126 -10.66 -10.73 8.25
CA ARG A 126 -11.95 -10.92 8.94
C ARG A 126 -12.10 -12.39 9.28
N ILE A 127 -12.39 -12.71 10.54
CA ILE A 127 -12.60 -14.09 11.00
C ILE A 127 -13.83 -14.65 10.30
N ASP A 128 -14.96 -13.95 10.36
CA ASP A 128 -16.19 -14.20 9.63
C ASP A 128 -16.34 -13.21 8.48
N ASN A 129 -16.39 -13.68 7.25
CA ASN A 129 -16.52 -12.85 6.06
C ASN A 129 -17.93 -12.23 5.89
N ASN A 130 -18.94 -12.69 6.60
CA ASN A 130 -20.28 -12.14 6.58
C ASN A 130 -20.40 -10.88 7.46
N GLN A 131 -19.47 -10.69 8.39
CA GLN A 131 -19.39 -9.51 9.24
C GLN A 131 -18.43 -8.48 8.65
N GLY A 132 -18.51 -7.24 9.17
CA GLY A 132 -17.63 -6.14 8.78
C GLY A 132 -16.28 -6.16 9.50
N TYR A 133 -15.60 -5.02 9.42
CA TYR A 133 -14.36 -4.77 10.17
C TYR A 133 -14.71 -4.22 11.53
N VAL A 134 -15.14 -5.11 12.40
CA VAL A 134 -15.63 -4.80 13.74
C VAL A 134 -14.77 -5.45 14.80
N GLU A 135 -14.75 -4.89 16.00
CA GLU A 135 -14.05 -5.49 17.14
C GLU A 135 -14.53 -6.93 17.37
N GLY A 136 -13.61 -7.84 17.66
CA GLY A 136 -13.88 -9.27 17.78
C GLY A 136 -13.89 -10.06 16.48
N ASN A 137 -14.11 -9.42 15.33
CA ASN A 137 -14.10 -10.08 14.02
C ASN A 137 -12.80 -9.90 13.23
N ILE A 138 -11.76 -9.33 13.83
CA ILE A 138 -10.48 -9.05 13.16
C ILE A 138 -9.38 -9.94 13.72
N ALA A 139 -8.57 -10.48 12.82
CA ALA A 139 -7.31 -11.16 13.11
C ALA A 139 -6.15 -10.49 12.39
N LEU A 140 -4.99 -10.43 13.04
CA LEU A 140 -3.73 -10.14 12.35
C LEU A 140 -3.10 -11.47 11.94
N VAL A 141 -2.82 -11.60 10.67
CA VAL A 141 -2.31 -12.84 10.06
C VAL A 141 -1.19 -12.51 9.07
N CYS A 142 -0.41 -13.53 8.69
CA CYS A 142 0.52 -13.37 7.59
C CYS A 142 -0.22 -13.07 6.28
N LEU A 143 0.35 -12.25 5.44
CA LEU A 143 -0.22 -11.91 4.12
C LEU A 143 -0.52 -13.19 3.30
N ALA A 144 0.38 -14.20 3.34
CA ALA A 144 0.14 -15.49 2.70
C ALA A 144 -1.19 -16.12 3.15
N CYS A 145 -1.42 -16.20 4.48
CA CYS A 145 -2.63 -16.79 5.02
C CYS A 145 -3.88 -16.02 4.61
N ASN A 146 -3.84 -14.69 4.64
CA ASN A 146 -4.96 -13.87 4.20
C ASN A 146 -5.26 -14.06 2.69
N MET A 147 -4.21 -14.13 1.86
CA MET A 147 -4.36 -14.38 0.43
C MET A 147 -4.95 -15.77 0.14
N MET A 148 -4.47 -16.81 0.82
CA MET A 148 -4.97 -18.18 0.67
C MET A 148 -6.40 -18.31 1.19
N LYS A 149 -6.72 -17.69 2.34
CA LYS A 149 -8.07 -17.74 2.90
C LYS A 149 -9.09 -17.05 1.99
N TYR A 150 -8.75 -15.89 1.46
CA TYR A 150 -9.64 -15.10 0.58
C TYR A 150 -11.04 -14.95 1.20
N THR A 151 -12.06 -15.66 0.66
CA THR A 151 -13.45 -15.67 1.16
C THR A 151 -13.83 -16.98 1.87
N MET A 152 -12.89 -17.91 2.03
CA MET A 152 -13.15 -19.18 2.71
C MET A 152 -13.24 -18.96 4.23
N GLU A 153 -13.93 -19.87 4.91
CA GLU A 153 -13.79 -20.04 6.34
C GLU A 153 -12.44 -20.68 6.68
N LEU A 154 -11.93 -20.43 7.87
CA LEU A 154 -10.63 -21.00 8.30
C LEU A 154 -10.60 -22.52 8.24
N LYS A 155 -11.72 -23.18 8.64
CA LYS A 155 -11.83 -24.66 8.59
C LYS A 155 -11.64 -25.20 7.17
N ASP A 156 -12.17 -24.52 6.15
CA ASP A 156 -12.05 -24.95 4.77
C ASP A 156 -10.63 -24.73 4.23
N LEU A 157 -10.01 -23.60 4.55
CA LEU A 157 -8.59 -23.36 4.25
C LEU A 157 -7.72 -24.48 4.84
N VAL A 158 -7.90 -24.80 6.13
CA VAL A 158 -7.13 -25.87 6.81
C VAL A 158 -7.33 -27.21 6.14
N LYS A 159 -8.57 -27.54 5.72
CA LYS A 159 -8.88 -28.77 4.98
C LYS A 159 -8.08 -28.82 3.68
N TRP A 160 -8.11 -27.76 2.89
CA TRP A 160 -7.39 -27.71 1.61
C TRP A 160 -5.88 -27.79 1.80
N CYS A 161 -5.33 -27.07 2.79
CA CYS A 161 -3.90 -27.14 3.10
C CYS A 161 -3.46 -28.58 3.44
N LYS A 162 -4.25 -29.33 4.24
CA LYS A 162 -3.96 -30.73 4.57
C LYS A 162 -3.99 -31.64 3.33
N LEU A 163 -4.95 -31.45 2.43
CA LEU A 163 -5.04 -32.22 1.19
C LEU A 163 -3.85 -31.96 0.27
N ILE A 164 -3.48 -30.69 0.13
CA ILE A 164 -2.32 -30.28 -0.68
C ILE A 164 -1.03 -30.88 -0.08
N ALA A 165 -0.82 -30.72 1.22
CA ALA A 165 0.36 -31.26 1.90
C ALA A 165 0.44 -32.78 1.67
N LYS A 166 -0.63 -33.51 2.00
CA LYS A 166 -0.70 -34.98 1.85
C LYS A 166 -0.40 -35.47 0.43
N HIS A 167 -0.82 -34.72 -0.60
CA HIS A 167 -0.60 -35.09 -2.00
C HIS A 167 0.85 -34.82 -2.46
N ASN A 168 1.57 -33.92 -1.79
CA ASN A 168 2.93 -33.50 -2.14
C ASN A 168 3.99 -33.88 -1.09
N GLU A 169 3.63 -34.73 -0.12
CA GLU A 169 4.58 -35.41 0.77
C GLU A 169 5.20 -36.57 -0.04
N ASP A 170 6.48 -36.41 -0.44
CA ASP A 170 7.32 -37.45 -1.05
C ASP A 170 7.85 -38.43 0.01
#